data_ecdfc7861fd978f43a48cebeaec38366
#
_entry.id   ecdfc7861fd978f43a48cebeaec38366
#
_cell.length_a   1.000
_cell.length_b   1.000
_cell.length_c   1.000
_cell.angle_alpha   90.00
_cell.angle_beta   90.00
_cell.angle_gamma   90.00
#
_symmetry.space_group_name_H-M   'P 1'
#
loop_
_entity.id
_entity.type
_entity.pdbx_description
1 polymer ?
#
loop_
_entity_poly.entity_id
_entity_poly.type
_entity_poly.pdbx_seq_one_letter_code
_entity_poly.pdbx_strand_id
1 'polypeptide(L)'
;PELSDAEVLNALAPGMVVAVIYMLGVAVYMGIKERKRLGVVSLSNSEIEELVKPASEEEQALKRPKNFLVNLALTVLLIYLLMSQTFPSLTLFMVGTVLALMINYPKLKDQKARIQDNAGDALQVVILVFGAGAFTGLFEGSGMSTALATSIANIIPSSLGSFWGLITAVLSAPGTFFLSNDAFYYGVLPVLAEAGAQYGYTALELGVASLLGQAFHLLSPLVAFIYLLLSLTEQDLGEWQKESAKWALGIFVIFIVIAALTGSVPLYK
;
A
#
# COMPACT_ATOMS: atom_id res chain seq x y z
N PRO A 1 -16.95 -1.24 15.36
CA PRO A 1 -15.73 -1.62 16.07
C PRO A 1 -14.54 -1.10 15.28
N GLU A 2 -13.64 -0.37 15.96
CA GLU A 2 -12.39 0.08 15.36
C GLU A 2 -11.56 -1.15 15.01
N LEU A 3 -11.17 -1.29 13.74
CA LEU A 3 -10.26 -2.34 13.30
C LEU A 3 -8.85 -2.02 13.80
N SER A 4 -8.19 -3.01 14.39
CA SER A 4 -6.79 -2.88 14.75
C SER A 4 -5.90 -3.06 13.50
N ASP A 5 -4.95 -2.14 13.28
CA ASP A 5 -3.98 -2.22 12.18
C ASP A 5 -3.28 -3.58 12.09
N ALA A 6 -3.01 -4.19 13.24
CA ALA A 6 -2.31 -5.45 13.29
C ALA A 6 -3.21 -6.67 13.04
N GLU A 7 -4.52 -6.59 13.32
CA GLU A 7 -5.45 -7.66 12.90
C GLU A 7 -5.50 -7.73 11.37
N VAL A 8 -5.59 -6.57 10.71
CA VAL A 8 -5.55 -6.48 9.25
C VAL A 8 -4.21 -6.95 8.70
N LEU A 9 -3.11 -6.50 9.30
CA LEU A 9 -1.76 -6.90 8.87
C LEU A 9 -1.54 -8.42 9.03
N ASN A 10 -1.94 -9.00 10.16
CA ASN A 10 -1.81 -10.43 10.41
C ASN A 10 -2.67 -11.26 9.43
N ALA A 11 -3.87 -10.78 9.09
CA ALA A 11 -4.73 -11.42 8.11
C ALA A 11 -4.12 -11.41 6.69
N LEU A 12 -3.40 -10.35 6.33
CA LEU A 12 -2.74 -10.20 5.02
C LEU A 12 -1.35 -10.84 4.95
N ALA A 13 -0.66 -10.99 6.09
CA ALA A 13 0.75 -11.41 6.13
C ALA A 13 1.04 -12.70 5.33
N PRO A 14 0.23 -13.78 5.41
CA PRO A 14 0.48 -14.98 4.60
C PRO A 14 0.44 -14.68 3.09
N GLY A 15 -0.54 -13.89 2.65
CA GLY A 15 -0.66 -13.45 1.25
C GLY A 15 0.53 -12.60 0.80
N MET A 16 0.99 -11.69 1.65
CA MET A 16 2.15 -10.83 1.39
C MET A 16 3.43 -11.67 1.20
N VAL A 17 3.67 -12.67 2.05
CA VAL A 17 4.84 -13.56 1.93
C VAL A 17 4.82 -14.30 0.60
N VAL A 18 3.69 -14.89 0.23
CA VAL A 18 3.57 -15.62 -1.04
C VAL A 18 3.69 -14.67 -2.23
N ALA A 19 3.13 -13.47 -2.15
CA ALA A 19 3.25 -12.44 -3.19
C ALA A 19 4.72 -11.99 -3.38
N VAL A 20 5.48 -11.83 -2.31
CA VAL A 20 6.93 -11.51 -2.39
C VAL A 20 7.69 -12.65 -3.09
N ILE A 21 7.44 -13.91 -2.72
CA ILE A 21 8.08 -15.06 -3.37
C ILE A 21 7.71 -15.11 -4.87
N TYR A 22 6.45 -14.86 -5.20
CA TYR A 22 5.99 -14.76 -6.58
C TYR A 22 6.73 -13.66 -7.35
N MET A 23 6.85 -12.46 -6.78
CA MET A 23 7.54 -11.33 -7.42
C MET A 23 9.03 -11.57 -7.60
N LEU A 24 9.69 -12.23 -6.65
CA LEU A 24 11.07 -12.68 -6.82
C LEU A 24 11.20 -13.70 -7.99
N GLY A 25 10.25 -14.62 -8.09
CA GLY A 25 10.18 -15.55 -9.23
C GLY A 25 9.98 -14.82 -10.56
N VAL A 26 9.10 -13.83 -10.61
CA VAL A 26 8.89 -12.96 -11.79
C VAL A 26 10.18 -12.22 -12.16
N ALA A 27 10.87 -11.63 -11.18
CA ALA A 27 12.13 -10.92 -11.42
C ALA A 27 13.21 -11.86 -12.01
N VAL A 28 13.35 -13.04 -11.46
CA VAL A 28 14.28 -14.07 -11.99
C VAL A 28 13.87 -14.49 -13.40
N TYR A 29 12.58 -14.75 -13.64
CA TYR A 29 12.08 -15.11 -14.96
C TYR A 29 12.37 -14.02 -16.01
N MET A 30 12.05 -12.75 -15.67
CA MET A 30 12.32 -11.63 -16.56
C MET A 30 13.81 -11.44 -16.79
N GLY A 31 14.65 -11.56 -15.76
CA GLY A 31 16.10 -11.50 -15.89
C GLY A 31 16.68 -12.57 -16.80
N ILE A 32 16.21 -13.83 -16.69
CA ILE A 32 16.62 -14.93 -17.58
C ILE A 32 16.16 -14.66 -19.02
N LYS A 33 14.92 -14.19 -19.20
CA LYS A 33 14.37 -13.86 -20.52
C LYS A 33 15.21 -12.75 -21.19
N GLU A 34 15.54 -11.71 -20.45
CA GLU A 34 16.29 -10.58 -20.97
C GLU A 34 17.76 -10.93 -21.24
N ARG A 35 18.36 -11.72 -20.38
CA ARG A 35 19.72 -12.29 -20.63
C ARG A 35 19.79 -13.13 -21.90
N LYS A 36 18.72 -13.88 -22.22
CA LYS A 36 18.65 -14.63 -23.48
C LYS A 36 18.49 -13.71 -24.70
N ARG A 37 17.82 -12.54 -24.53
CA ARG A 37 17.58 -11.57 -25.60
C ARG A 37 18.82 -10.72 -25.90
N LEU A 38 19.50 -10.23 -24.86
CA LEU A 38 20.61 -9.27 -24.97
C LEU A 38 22.00 -9.94 -24.90
N GLY A 39 22.08 -11.18 -24.44
CA GLY A 39 23.34 -11.81 -24.07
C GLY A 39 23.84 -11.33 -22.70
N VAL A 40 25.09 -11.65 -22.39
CA VAL A 40 25.75 -11.13 -21.17
C VAL A 40 26.43 -9.80 -21.53
N VAL A 41 25.83 -8.72 -21.09
CA VAL A 41 26.43 -7.39 -21.21
C VAL A 41 27.43 -7.22 -20.06
N SER A 42 28.71 -7.14 -20.40
CA SER A 42 29.75 -6.77 -19.43
C SER A 42 30.04 -5.28 -19.60
N LEU A 43 29.60 -4.49 -18.65
CA LEU A 43 29.93 -3.06 -18.59
C LEU A 43 31.34 -2.89 -18.02
N SER A 44 32.13 -2.00 -18.63
CA SER A 44 33.40 -1.55 -18.05
C SER A 44 33.14 -0.64 -16.84
N ASN A 45 34.13 -0.51 -15.95
CA ASN A 45 33.99 0.37 -14.76
C ASN A 45 33.67 1.81 -15.16
N SER A 46 34.18 2.30 -16.29
CA SER A 46 33.88 3.64 -16.81
C SER A 46 32.44 3.80 -17.27
N GLU A 47 31.85 2.78 -17.91
CA GLU A 47 30.45 2.78 -18.30
C GLU A 47 29.52 2.68 -17.09
N ILE A 48 29.94 1.96 -16.04
CA ILE A 48 29.20 1.91 -14.77
C ILE A 48 29.24 3.28 -14.08
N GLU A 49 30.39 3.98 -14.08
CA GLU A 49 30.50 5.33 -13.52
C GLU A 49 29.68 6.36 -14.27
N GLU A 50 29.54 6.25 -15.59
CA GLU A 50 28.65 7.11 -16.40
C GLU A 50 27.15 6.86 -16.11
N LEU A 51 26.77 5.60 -15.89
CA LEU A 51 25.39 5.24 -15.59
C LEU A 51 24.98 5.63 -14.14
N VAL A 52 25.93 5.64 -13.23
CA VAL A 52 25.69 6.07 -11.83
C VAL A 52 25.80 7.59 -11.75
N LYS A 53 24.68 8.29 -11.88
CA LYS A 53 24.65 9.74 -11.62
C LYS A 53 25.23 10.00 -10.23
N PRO A 54 26.31 10.81 -10.11
CA PRO A 54 26.85 11.12 -8.79
C PRO A 54 25.76 11.84 -7.98
N ALA A 55 25.54 11.38 -6.76
CA ALA A 55 24.62 12.06 -5.86
C ALA A 55 25.06 13.52 -5.67
N SER A 56 24.11 14.46 -5.69
CA SER A 56 24.39 15.88 -5.43
C SER A 56 25.10 16.07 -4.09
N GLU A 57 25.79 17.18 -3.90
CA GLU A 57 26.45 17.51 -2.64
C GLU A 57 25.44 17.51 -1.46
N GLU A 58 24.21 17.96 -1.71
CA GLU A 58 23.11 17.94 -0.74
C GLU A 58 22.71 16.52 -0.38
N GLU A 59 22.51 15.65 -1.36
CA GLU A 59 22.20 14.23 -1.14
C GLU A 59 23.35 13.50 -0.42
N GLN A 60 24.59 13.80 -0.76
CA GLN A 60 25.76 13.24 -0.08
C GLN A 60 25.84 13.70 1.38
N ALA A 61 25.52 14.97 1.67
CA ALA A 61 25.47 15.51 3.02
C ALA A 61 24.38 14.88 3.89
N LEU A 62 23.33 14.31 3.28
CA LEU A 62 22.26 13.58 3.98
C LEU A 62 22.60 12.13 4.29
N LYS A 63 23.57 11.53 3.58
CA LYS A 63 23.97 10.14 3.82
C LYS A 63 24.62 9.97 5.20
N ARG A 64 24.21 8.93 5.92
CA ARG A 64 24.71 8.58 7.25
C ARG A 64 25.20 7.12 7.29
N PRO A 65 26.23 6.75 6.49
CA PRO A 65 26.67 5.35 6.38
C PRO A 65 27.13 4.78 7.72
N LYS A 66 27.67 5.59 8.61
CA LYS A 66 28.09 5.17 9.96
C LYS A 66 26.90 4.72 10.84
N ASN A 67 25.73 5.25 10.60
CA ASN A 67 24.51 4.96 11.36
C ASN A 67 23.67 3.86 10.72
N PHE A 68 24.13 3.24 9.61
CA PHE A 68 23.34 2.26 8.86
C PHE A 68 22.81 1.13 9.75
N LEU A 69 23.68 0.49 10.53
CA LEU A 69 23.28 -0.63 11.40
C LEU A 69 22.30 -0.19 12.49
N VAL A 70 22.49 1.00 13.04
CA VAL A 70 21.62 1.54 14.10
C VAL A 70 20.23 1.87 13.50
N ASN A 71 20.19 2.48 12.32
CA ASN A 71 18.94 2.77 11.62
C ASN A 71 18.23 1.47 11.21
N LEU A 72 18.96 0.47 10.73
CA LEU A 72 18.41 -0.84 10.41
C LEU A 72 17.80 -1.50 11.66
N ALA A 73 18.53 -1.50 12.77
CA ALA A 73 18.04 -2.05 14.04
C ALA A 73 16.80 -1.32 14.55
N LEU A 74 16.77 0.03 14.46
CA LEU A 74 15.60 0.84 14.81
C LEU A 74 14.40 0.48 13.92
N THR A 75 14.60 0.33 12.62
CA THR A 75 13.52 -0.03 11.67
C THR A 75 12.96 -1.42 11.98
N VAL A 76 13.85 -2.42 12.18
CA VAL A 76 13.43 -3.78 12.52
C VAL A 76 12.69 -3.83 13.86
N LEU A 77 13.17 -3.09 14.85
CA LEU A 77 12.51 -2.98 16.16
C LEU A 77 11.11 -2.35 16.03
N LEU A 78 10.98 -1.27 15.27
CA LEU A 78 9.67 -0.63 15.05
C LEU A 78 8.69 -1.56 14.35
N ILE A 79 9.13 -2.28 13.31
CA ILE A 79 8.29 -3.27 12.61
C ILE A 79 7.86 -4.38 13.59
N TYR A 80 8.78 -4.91 14.40
CA TYR A 80 8.47 -5.91 15.40
C TYR A 80 7.45 -5.41 16.43
N LEU A 81 7.62 -4.20 16.96
CA LEU A 81 6.70 -3.60 17.93
C LEU A 81 5.32 -3.30 17.32
N LEU A 82 5.25 -2.90 16.04
CA LEU A 82 3.99 -2.73 15.31
C LEU A 82 3.26 -4.07 15.17
N MET A 83 3.97 -5.13 14.79
CA MET A 83 3.37 -6.47 14.65
C MET A 83 2.96 -7.08 15.99
N SER A 84 3.68 -6.78 17.07
CA SER A 84 3.38 -7.30 18.42
C SER A 84 2.21 -6.60 19.11
N GLN A 85 1.69 -5.51 18.55
CA GLN A 85 0.60 -4.68 19.14
C GLN A 85 0.87 -4.19 20.57
N THR A 86 2.12 -4.17 21.00
CA THR A 86 2.49 -3.80 22.38
C THR A 86 2.18 -2.34 22.68
N PHE A 87 2.26 -1.49 21.67
CA PHE A 87 2.01 -0.04 21.78
C PHE A 87 1.17 0.46 20.60
N PRO A 88 0.38 1.55 20.78
CA PRO A 88 -0.32 2.18 19.66
C PRO A 88 0.64 2.59 18.55
N SER A 89 0.25 2.36 17.29
CA SER A 89 1.07 2.67 16.09
C SER A 89 1.52 4.14 16.06
N LEU A 90 0.62 5.06 16.41
CA LEU A 90 0.94 6.48 16.51
C LEU A 90 2.12 6.75 17.46
N THR A 91 2.10 6.15 18.65
CA THR A 91 3.18 6.32 19.64
C THR A 91 4.50 5.78 19.11
N LEU A 92 4.47 4.60 18.45
CA LEU A 92 5.67 4.00 17.88
C LEU A 92 6.28 4.87 16.78
N PHE A 93 5.46 5.42 15.88
CA PHE A 93 5.95 6.31 14.83
C PHE A 93 6.48 7.62 15.39
N MET A 94 5.83 8.23 16.38
CA MET A 94 6.31 9.45 17.03
C MET A 94 7.68 9.22 17.72
N VAL A 95 7.78 8.19 18.55
CA VAL A 95 9.03 7.87 19.25
C VAL A 95 10.12 7.48 18.26
N GLY A 96 9.78 6.65 17.27
CA GLY A 96 10.72 6.24 16.22
C GLY A 96 11.28 7.43 15.43
N THR A 97 10.43 8.39 15.07
CA THR A 97 10.86 9.63 14.38
C THR A 97 11.80 10.45 15.24
N VAL A 98 11.47 10.64 16.51
CA VAL A 98 12.33 11.39 17.45
C VAL A 98 13.70 10.70 17.60
N LEU A 99 13.71 9.38 17.79
CA LEU A 99 14.95 8.62 17.89
C LEU A 99 15.77 8.68 16.60
N ALA A 100 15.14 8.53 15.45
CA ALA A 100 15.83 8.65 14.16
C ALA A 100 16.44 10.04 13.95
N LEU A 101 15.71 11.10 14.30
CA LEU A 101 16.24 12.47 14.25
C LEU A 101 17.41 12.66 15.19
N MET A 102 17.34 12.20 16.44
CA MET A 102 18.42 12.34 17.42
C MET A 102 19.69 11.57 17.01
N ILE A 103 19.52 10.37 16.49
CA ILE A 103 20.63 9.50 16.04
C ILE A 103 21.34 10.08 14.82
N ASN A 104 20.56 10.56 13.83
CA ASN A 104 21.11 10.98 12.54
C ASN A 104 21.45 12.47 12.48
N TYR A 105 20.82 13.30 13.31
CA TYR A 105 20.99 14.75 13.34
C TYR A 105 21.16 15.24 14.79
N PRO A 106 22.36 15.12 15.38
CA PRO A 106 22.60 15.48 16.80
C PRO A 106 22.34 16.96 17.11
N LYS A 107 22.49 17.84 16.12
CA LYS A 107 22.27 19.27 16.31
C LYS A 107 20.80 19.62 16.10
N LEU A 108 20.21 20.34 17.04
CA LEU A 108 18.79 20.77 16.97
C LEU A 108 18.48 21.59 15.71
N LYS A 109 19.45 22.38 15.22
CA LYS A 109 19.31 23.12 13.96
C LYS A 109 19.05 22.19 12.77
N ASP A 110 19.81 21.08 12.68
CA ASP A 110 19.67 20.12 11.57
C ASP A 110 18.36 19.33 11.68
N GLN A 111 17.94 18.98 12.91
CA GLN A 111 16.61 18.36 13.14
C GLN A 111 15.48 19.27 12.68
N LYS A 112 15.52 20.55 13.05
CA LYS A 112 14.53 21.55 12.61
C LYS A 112 14.50 21.70 11.09
N ALA A 113 15.67 21.72 10.44
CA ALA A 113 15.75 21.79 8.98
C ALA A 113 15.06 20.57 8.34
N ARG A 114 15.34 19.35 8.84
CA ARG A 114 14.66 18.13 8.31
C ARG A 114 13.15 18.17 8.46
N ILE A 115 12.66 18.66 9.60
CA ILE A 115 11.21 18.81 9.81
C ILE A 115 10.64 19.85 8.85
N GLN A 116 11.31 21.00 8.69
CA GLN A 116 10.84 22.07 7.80
C GLN A 116 10.82 21.65 6.33
N ASP A 117 11.85 20.94 5.87
CA ASP A 117 11.98 20.50 4.48
C ASP A 117 10.86 19.51 4.08
N ASN A 118 10.32 18.75 5.04
CA ASN A 118 9.26 17.76 4.82
C ASN A 118 7.88 18.23 5.34
N ALA A 119 7.78 19.42 5.92
CA ALA A 119 6.54 19.90 6.53
C ALA A 119 5.43 20.13 5.49
N GLY A 120 5.78 20.53 4.27
CA GLY A 120 4.82 20.73 3.19
C GLY A 120 4.08 19.45 2.83
N ASP A 121 4.82 18.36 2.64
CA ASP A 121 4.25 17.05 2.30
C ASP A 121 3.41 16.50 3.45
N ALA A 122 3.90 16.63 4.69
CA ALA A 122 3.15 16.23 5.88
C ALA A 122 1.84 17.01 6.01
N LEU A 123 1.85 18.32 5.76
CA LEU A 123 0.65 19.17 5.84
C LEU A 123 -0.39 18.78 4.78
N GLN A 124 0.03 18.45 3.55
CA GLN A 124 -0.88 17.98 2.50
C GLN A 124 -1.61 16.70 2.94
N VAL A 125 -0.89 15.73 3.49
CA VAL A 125 -1.49 14.48 4.00
C VAL A 125 -2.47 14.78 5.13
N VAL A 126 -2.10 15.64 6.09
CA VAL A 126 -2.96 16.02 7.22
C VAL A 126 -4.26 16.66 6.74
N ILE A 127 -4.20 17.60 5.79
CA ILE A 127 -5.39 18.27 5.23
C ILE A 127 -6.30 17.24 4.54
N LEU A 128 -5.74 16.31 3.76
CA LEU A 128 -6.51 15.24 3.10
C LEU A 128 -7.22 14.35 4.13
N VAL A 129 -6.53 13.94 5.18
CA VAL A 129 -7.12 13.12 6.25
C VAL A 129 -8.25 13.85 6.97
N PHE A 130 -8.08 15.15 7.29
CA PHE A 130 -9.15 15.96 7.87
C PHE A 130 -10.35 16.12 6.93
N GLY A 131 -10.09 16.37 5.63
CA GLY A 131 -11.14 16.47 4.61
C GLY A 131 -11.91 15.16 4.46
N ALA A 132 -11.20 14.02 4.41
CA ALA A 132 -11.79 12.69 4.36
C ALA A 132 -12.62 12.38 5.62
N GLY A 133 -12.10 12.73 6.82
CA GLY A 133 -12.83 12.55 8.08
C GLY A 133 -14.11 13.38 8.15
N ALA A 134 -14.06 14.63 7.70
CA ALA A 134 -15.26 15.49 7.62
C ALA A 134 -16.28 14.91 6.62
N PHE A 135 -15.84 14.45 5.45
CA PHE A 135 -16.71 13.80 4.46
C PHE A 135 -17.37 12.55 5.04
N THR A 136 -16.59 11.65 5.62
CA THR A 136 -17.09 10.39 6.22
C THR A 136 -18.08 10.70 7.35
N GLY A 137 -17.75 11.62 8.24
CA GLY A 137 -18.65 12.02 9.33
C GLY A 137 -19.99 12.60 8.84
N LEU A 138 -19.99 13.41 7.78
CA LEU A 138 -21.22 13.92 7.16
C LEU A 138 -21.99 12.80 6.45
N PHE A 139 -21.30 11.92 5.73
CA PHE A 139 -21.90 10.84 4.95
C PHE A 139 -22.56 9.78 5.85
N GLU A 140 -21.91 9.40 6.94
CA GLU A 140 -22.46 8.48 7.94
C GLU A 140 -23.54 9.19 8.82
N GLY A 141 -23.21 10.37 9.33
CA GLY A 141 -24.12 11.10 10.22
C GLY A 141 -25.43 11.57 9.58
N SER A 142 -25.46 11.74 8.26
CA SER A 142 -26.68 12.02 7.49
C SER A 142 -27.52 10.79 7.16
N GLY A 143 -27.01 9.57 7.43
CA GLY A 143 -27.65 8.31 7.04
C GLY A 143 -27.53 7.97 5.54
N MET A 144 -26.77 8.76 4.78
CA MET A 144 -26.58 8.51 3.33
C MET A 144 -25.86 7.17 3.09
N SER A 145 -24.88 6.81 3.93
CA SER A 145 -24.18 5.54 3.83
C SER A 145 -25.14 4.36 3.95
N THR A 146 -25.97 4.37 5.00
CA THR A 146 -26.99 3.32 5.25
C THR A 146 -28.02 3.24 4.11
N ALA A 147 -28.51 4.40 3.62
CA ALA A 147 -29.48 4.43 2.53
C ALA A 147 -28.89 3.85 1.23
N LEU A 148 -27.62 4.17 0.93
CA LEU A 148 -26.93 3.67 -0.25
C LEU A 148 -26.63 2.17 -0.12
N ALA A 149 -26.14 1.72 1.05
CA ALA A 149 -25.89 0.31 1.33
C ALA A 149 -27.16 -0.54 1.19
N THR A 150 -28.28 -0.05 1.76
CA THR A 150 -29.59 -0.72 1.62
C THR A 150 -30.04 -0.78 0.17
N SER A 151 -29.84 0.29 -0.60
CA SER A 151 -30.18 0.32 -2.03
C SER A 151 -29.36 -0.70 -2.82
N ILE A 152 -28.06 -0.79 -2.57
CA ILE A 152 -27.17 -1.77 -3.21
C ILE A 152 -27.59 -3.20 -2.83
N ALA A 153 -27.84 -3.47 -1.54
CA ALA A 153 -28.25 -4.78 -1.07
C ALA A 153 -29.60 -5.23 -1.69
N ASN A 154 -30.52 -4.29 -1.93
CA ASN A 154 -31.81 -4.60 -2.58
C ASN A 154 -31.68 -4.89 -4.09
N ILE A 155 -30.65 -4.37 -4.75
CA ILE A 155 -30.41 -4.62 -6.18
C ILE A 155 -29.70 -5.97 -6.39
N ILE A 156 -28.86 -6.37 -5.43
CA ILE A 156 -28.08 -7.60 -5.52
C ILE A 156 -28.93 -8.80 -5.09
N PRO A 157 -29.09 -9.83 -5.93
CA PRO A 157 -29.78 -11.05 -5.52
C PRO A 157 -29.15 -11.64 -4.25
N SER A 158 -29.98 -12.15 -3.34
CA SER A 158 -29.53 -12.77 -2.08
C SER A 158 -28.53 -13.92 -2.30
N SER A 159 -28.63 -14.62 -3.42
CA SER A 159 -27.67 -15.66 -3.84
C SER A 159 -26.25 -15.12 -4.10
N LEU A 160 -26.12 -13.87 -4.48
CA LEU A 160 -24.82 -13.20 -4.65
C LEU A 160 -24.33 -12.55 -3.35
N GLY A 161 -25.22 -12.25 -2.42
CA GLY A 161 -24.85 -11.71 -1.10
C GLY A 161 -23.93 -12.63 -0.31
N SER A 162 -24.11 -13.94 -0.45
CA SER A 162 -23.22 -14.95 0.15
C SER A 162 -21.76 -14.85 -0.35
N PHE A 163 -21.50 -14.20 -1.48
CA PHE A 163 -20.16 -13.99 -2.03
C PHE A 163 -19.65 -12.56 -1.81
N TRP A 164 -20.24 -11.81 -0.86
CA TRP A 164 -19.94 -10.38 -0.71
C TRP A 164 -18.47 -10.08 -0.43
N GLY A 165 -17.76 -10.94 0.30
CA GLY A 165 -16.32 -10.84 0.49
C GLY A 165 -15.55 -10.88 -0.83
N LEU A 166 -15.88 -11.84 -1.71
CA LEU A 166 -15.28 -11.94 -3.04
C LEU A 166 -15.68 -10.75 -3.93
N ILE A 167 -16.93 -10.32 -3.87
CA ILE A 167 -17.41 -9.14 -4.61
C ILE A 167 -16.62 -7.90 -4.18
N THR A 168 -16.43 -7.67 -2.88
CA THR A 168 -15.63 -6.57 -2.36
C THR A 168 -14.18 -6.65 -2.84
N ALA A 169 -13.56 -7.83 -2.80
CA ALA A 169 -12.21 -8.06 -3.31
C ALA A 169 -12.11 -7.75 -4.82
N VAL A 170 -13.05 -8.21 -5.62
CA VAL A 170 -13.05 -7.97 -7.07
C VAL A 170 -13.29 -6.49 -7.38
N LEU A 171 -14.21 -5.83 -6.66
CA LEU A 171 -14.50 -4.41 -6.85
C LEU A 171 -13.34 -3.51 -6.37
N SER A 172 -12.52 -3.97 -5.42
CA SER A 172 -11.37 -3.20 -4.95
C SER A 172 -10.31 -2.98 -6.05
N ALA A 173 -10.16 -3.90 -6.99
CA ALA A 173 -9.21 -3.78 -8.10
C ALA A 173 -9.54 -2.58 -9.02
N PRO A 174 -10.71 -2.50 -9.69
CA PRO A 174 -11.08 -1.32 -10.45
C PRO A 174 -11.30 -0.09 -9.56
N GLY A 175 -11.81 -0.26 -8.33
CA GLY A 175 -12.04 0.82 -7.39
C GLY A 175 -10.75 1.59 -7.11
N THR A 176 -9.70 0.91 -6.70
CA THR A 176 -8.39 1.54 -6.40
C THR A 176 -7.60 1.91 -7.64
N PHE A 177 -7.92 1.37 -8.81
CA PHE A 177 -7.33 1.78 -10.08
C PHE A 177 -7.88 3.13 -10.58
N PHE A 178 -9.21 3.31 -10.54
CA PHE A 178 -9.87 4.51 -11.08
C PHE A 178 -10.08 5.62 -10.04
N LEU A 179 -10.03 5.30 -8.76
CA LEU A 179 -10.15 6.26 -7.66
C LEU A 179 -8.83 6.39 -6.91
N SER A 180 -8.65 7.49 -6.20
CA SER A 180 -7.60 7.57 -5.20
C SER A 180 -7.89 6.61 -4.05
N ASN A 181 -6.87 6.20 -3.30
CA ASN A 181 -7.06 5.39 -2.11
C ASN A 181 -8.04 6.06 -1.13
N ASP A 182 -7.89 7.37 -0.92
CA ASP A 182 -8.77 8.12 -0.02
C ASP A 182 -10.24 8.07 -0.47
N ALA A 183 -10.49 8.29 -1.76
CA ALA A 183 -11.84 8.22 -2.32
C ALA A 183 -12.44 6.80 -2.22
N PHE A 184 -11.64 5.77 -2.40
CA PHE A 184 -12.11 4.39 -2.28
C PHE A 184 -12.35 4.01 -0.82
N TYR A 185 -11.36 4.21 0.07
CA TYR A 185 -11.46 3.75 1.45
C TYR A 185 -12.39 4.59 2.32
N TYR A 186 -12.50 5.89 2.07
CA TYR A 186 -13.41 6.77 2.83
C TYR A 186 -14.78 6.94 2.19
N GLY A 187 -14.91 6.73 0.86
CA GLY A 187 -16.18 6.91 0.16
C GLY A 187 -16.89 5.61 -0.19
N VAL A 188 -16.18 4.66 -0.79
CA VAL A 188 -16.81 3.43 -1.33
C VAL A 188 -16.83 2.30 -0.31
N LEU A 189 -15.72 2.05 0.39
CA LEU A 189 -15.60 0.93 1.31
C LEU A 189 -16.62 0.94 2.44
N PRO A 190 -16.95 2.07 3.11
CA PRO A 190 -17.98 2.09 4.15
C PRO A 190 -19.32 1.54 3.65
N VAL A 191 -19.72 1.90 2.41
CA VAL A 191 -20.95 1.41 1.79
C VAL A 191 -20.88 -0.10 1.53
N LEU A 192 -19.75 -0.59 1.02
CA LEU A 192 -19.56 -2.03 0.80
C LEU A 192 -19.55 -2.79 2.13
N ALA A 193 -18.94 -2.22 3.16
CA ALA A 193 -18.87 -2.83 4.49
C ALA A 193 -20.26 -2.92 5.14
N GLU A 194 -21.05 -1.85 5.07
CA GLU A 194 -22.40 -1.82 5.62
C GLU A 194 -23.37 -2.75 4.87
N ALA A 195 -23.27 -2.80 3.53
CA ALA A 195 -24.02 -3.75 2.74
C ALA A 195 -23.62 -5.20 3.04
N GLY A 196 -22.33 -5.48 3.17
CA GLY A 196 -21.83 -6.82 3.48
C GLY A 196 -22.17 -7.30 4.89
N ALA A 197 -22.32 -6.39 5.85
CA ALA A 197 -22.77 -6.71 7.19
C ALA A 197 -24.18 -7.34 7.19
N GLN A 198 -25.05 -6.97 6.25
CA GLN A 198 -26.38 -7.56 6.07
C GLN A 198 -26.31 -9.03 5.65
N TYR A 199 -25.21 -9.46 5.06
CA TYR A 199 -24.92 -10.85 4.68
C TYR A 199 -24.01 -11.57 5.68
N GLY A 200 -23.80 -10.99 6.86
CA GLY A 200 -23.06 -11.61 7.96
C GLY A 200 -21.53 -11.45 7.88
N TYR A 201 -21.01 -10.61 6.98
CA TYR A 201 -19.57 -10.31 6.92
C TYR A 201 -19.17 -9.32 8.01
N THR A 202 -18.01 -9.55 8.61
CA THR A 202 -17.43 -8.64 9.61
C THR A 202 -16.67 -7.49 8.94
N ALA A 203 -16.47 -6.40 9.67
CA ALA A 203 -15.67 -5.26 9.20
C ALA A 203 -14.23 -5.68 8.86
N LEU A 204 -13.63 -6.61 9.63
CA LEU A 204 -12.30 -7.13 9.35
C LEU A 204 -12.25 -7.88 8.02
N GLU A 205 -13.18 -8.80 7.77
CA GLU A 205 -13.24 -9.58 6.53
C GLU A 205 -13.37 -8.67 5.30
N LEU A 206 -14.22 -7.64 5.37
CA LEU A 206 -14.43 -6.70 4.27
C LEU A 206 -13.28 -5.69 4.14
N GLY A 207 -12.70 -5.26 5.25
CA GLY A 207 -11.47 -4.46 5.25
C GLY A 207 -10.32 -5.21 4.58
N VAL A 208 -10.09 -6.47 4.93
CA VAL A 208 -9.08 -7.31 4.27
C VAL A 208 -9.42 -7.53 2.81
N ALA A 209 -10.68 -7.87 2.48
CA ALA A 209 -11.13 -8.06 1.09
C ALA A 209 -10.85 -6.83 0.22
N SER A 210 -11.08 -5.63 0.74
CA SER A 210 -10.84 -4.37 0.02
C SER A 210 -9.37 -4.12 -0.30
N LEU A 211 -8.45 -4.70 0.47
CA LEU A 211 -7.01 -4.55 0.29
C LEU A 211 -6.43 -5.52 -0.76
N LEU A 212 -7.16 -6.59 -1.12
CA LEU A 212 -6.65 -7.59 -2.06
C LEU A 212 -6.41 -7.02 -3.46
N GLY A 213 -7.15 -5.97 -3.86
CA GLY A 213 -7.00 -5.30 -5.15
C GLY A 213 -5.87 -4.28 -5.24
N GLN A 214 -5.11 -4.03 -4.17
CA GLN A 214 -4.07 -2.99 -4.12
C GLN A 214 -2.95 -3.16 -5.17
N ALA A 215 -2.73 -4.37 -5.67
CA ALA A 215 -1.78 -4.58 -6.78
C ALA A 215 -2.16 -3.77 -8.04
N PHE A 216 -3.46 -3.52 -8.26
CA PHE A 216 -3.93 -2.70 -9.38
C PHE A 216 -3.81 -1.20 -9.11
N HIS A 217 -3.84 -0.77 -7.84
CA HIS A 217 -3.61 0.63 -7.50
C HIS A 217 -2.24 1.13 -7.98
N LEU A 218 -1.21 0.29 -7.91
CA LEU A 218 0.12 0.63 -8.44
C LEU A 218 0.14 0.85 -9.96
N LEU A 219 -0.87 0.39 -10.69
CA LEU A 219 -1.03 0.65 -12.13
C LEU A 219 -1.85 1.92 -12.40
N SER A 220 -2.44 2.54 -11.37
CA SER A 220 -3.32 3.69 -11.51
C SER A 220 -2.56 4.93 -12.01
N PRO A 221 -3.14 5.68 -12.96
CA PRO A 221 -2.58 6.96 -13.38
C PRO A 221 -2.67 8.05 -12.28
N LEU A 222 -3.34 7.77 -11.16
CA LEU A 222 -3.49 8.70 -10.04
C LEU A 222 -2.33 8.61 -9.03
N VAL A 223 -1.42 7.65 -9.20
CA VAL A 223 -0.29 7.42 -8.29
C VAL A 223 0.93 8.22 -8.74
N ALA A 224 1.22 9.32 -8.04
CA ALA A 224 2.24 10.30 -8.44
C ALA A 224 3.65 9.70 -8.57
N PHE A 225 4.07 8.81 -7.66
CA PHE A 225 5.43 8.24 -7.69
C PHE A 225 5.67 7.32 -8.91
N ILE A 226 4.62 6.80 -9.55
CA ILE A 226 4.76 6.01 -10.78
C ILE A 226 5.34 6.87 -11.91
N TYR A 227 4.95 8.12 -12.02
CA TYR A 227 5.51 9.02 -13.04
C TYR A 227 7.00 9.28 -12.81
N LEU A 228 7.45 9.34 -11.56
CA LEU A 228 8.88 9.41 -11.25
C LEU A 228 9.59 8.13 -11.71
N LEU A 229 9.04 6.95 -11.42
CA LEU A 229 9.59 5.67 -11.87
C LEU A 229 9.69 5.60 -13.39
N LEU A 230 8.62 5.99 -14.10
CA LEU A 230 8.57 5.99 -15.56
C LEU A 230 9.58 6.96 -16.16
N SER A 231 9.73 8.14 -15.55
CA SER A 231 10.75 9.12 -15.97
C SER A 231 12.17 8.59 -15.81
N LEU A 232 12.45 7.88 -14.69
CA LEU A 232 13.78 7.30 -14.43
C LEU A 232 14.09 6.09 -15.33
N THR A 233 13.06 5.38 -15.80
CA THR A 233 13.18 4.19 -16.65
C THR A 233 12.92 4.48 -18.13
N GLU A 234 12.62 5.74 -18.48
CA GLU A 234 12.30 6.19 -19.83
C GLU A 234 11.17 5.35 -20.48
N GLN A 235 10.17 4.97 -19.68
CA GLN A 235 9.04 4.17 -20.13
C GLN A 235 7.76 5.00 -20.24
N ASP A 236 6.89 4.62 -21.19
CA ASP A 236 5.54 5.13 -21.30
C ASP A 236 4.60 4.45 -20.31
N LEU A 237 3.65 5.22 -19.74
CA LEU A 237 2.68 4.72 -18.76
C LEU A 237 1.85 3.55 -19.32
N GLY A 238 1.38 3.67 -20.56
CA GLY A 238 0.53 2.64 -21.17
C GLY A 238 1.27 1.35 -21.44
N GLU A 239 2.53 1.41 -21.87
CA GLU A 239 3.37 0.24 -22.08
C GLU A 239 3.67 -0.44 -20.73
N TRP A 240 4.03 0.35 -19.72
CA TRP A 240 4.27 -0.16 -18.38
C TRP A 240 3.02 -0.81 -17.77
N GLN A 241 1.85 -0.18 -17.89
CA GLN A 241 0.58 -0.76 -17.44
C GLN A 241 0.29 -2.10 -18.12
N LYS A 242 0.44 -2.15 -19.44
CA LYS A 242 0.20 -3.37 -20.24
C LYS A 242 1.13 -4.52 -19.82
N GLU A 243 2.42 -4.23 -19.61
CA GLU A 243 3.40 -5.24 -19.18
C GLU A 243 3.20 -5.66 -17.72
N SER A 244 2.83 -4.75 -16.84
CA SER A 244 2.69 -5.00 -15.41
C SER A 244 1.34 -5.60 -15.01
N ALA A 245 0.28 -5.37 -15.79
CA ALA A 245 -1.08 -5.83 -15.46
C ALA A 245 -1.19 -7.34 -15.25
N LYS A 246 -0.49 -8.14 -16.06
CA LYS A 246 -0.45 -9.62 -15.92
C LYS A 246 0.15 -10.07 -14.58
N TRP A 247 1.17 -9.34 -14.10
CA TRP A 247 1.81 -9.64 -12.82
C TRP A 247 0.97 -9.17 -11.64
N ALA A 248 0.34 -8.00 -11.77
CA ALA A 248 -0.64 -7.51 -10.80
C ALA A 248 -1.84 -8.47 -10.66
N LEU A 249 -2.34 -9.00 -11.78
CA LEU A 249 -3.38 -10.04 -11.77
C LEU A 249 -2.91 -11.29 -11.02
N GLY A 250 -1.66 -11.72 -11.23
CA GLY A 250 -1.07 -12.85 -10.49
C GLY A 250 -1.03 -12.61 -8.98
N ILE A 251 -0.60 -11.42 -8.54
CA ILE A 251 -0.62 -11.02 -7.13
C ILE A 251 -2.04 -11.02 -6.58
N PHE A 252 -2.99 -10.46 -7.30
CA PHE A 252 -4.39 -10.39 -6.90
C PHE A 252 -4.99 -11.79 -6.70
N VAL A 253 -4.76 -12.71 -7.64
CA VAL A 253 -5.22 -14.11 -7.51
C VAL A 253 -4.57 -14.78 -6.31
N ILE A 254 -3.26 -14.58 -6.08
CA ILE A 254 -2.56 -15.10 -4.91
C ILE A 254 -3.22 -14.60 -3.62
N PHE A 255 -3.49 -13.31 -3.51
CA PHE A 255 -4.13 -12.75 -2.34
C PHE A 255 -5.52 -13.33 -2.10
N ILE A 256 -6.36 -13.47 -3.13
CA ILE A 256 -7.68 -14.09 -3.01
C ILE A 256 -7.56 -15.55 -2.54
N VAL A 257 -6.69 -16.33 -3.16
CA VAL A 257 -6.52 -17.75 -2.83
C VAL A 257 -6.00 -17.91 -1.39
N ILE A 258 -4.99 -17.13 -1.00
CA ILE A 258 -4.43 -17.22 0.34
C ILE A 258 -5.45 -16.73 1.39
N ALA A 259 -6.15 -15.62 1.14
CA ALA A 259 -7.19 -15.13 2.06
C ALA A 259 -8.31 -16.16 2.26
N ALA A 260 -8.69 -16.88 1.20
CA ALA A 260 -9.66 -17.96 1.29
C ALA A 260 -9.13 -19.17 2.10
N LEU A 261 -7.88 -19.58 1.84
CA LEU A 261 -7.26 -20.72 2.53
C LEU A 261 -7.00 -20.46 4.01
N THR A 262 -6.67 -19.21 4.38
CA THR A 262 -6.46 -18.81 5.78
C THR A 262 -7.76 -18.48 6.50
N GLY A 263 -8.87 -18.37 5.77
CA GLY A 263 -10.16 -17.94 6.34
C GLY A 263 -10.23 -16.45 6.66
N SER A 264 -9.22 -15.66 6.24
CA SER A 264 -9.20 -14.21 6.47
C SER A 264 -10.33 -13.49 5.72
N VAL A 265 -10.72 -14.02 4.56
CA VAL A 265 -11.90 -13.59 3.79
C VAL A 265 -12.64 -14.85 3.34
N PRO A 266 -13.79 -15.18 3.95
CA PRO A 266 -14.62 -16.26 3.45
C PRO A 266 -15.16 -15.91 2.06
N LEU A 267 -14.95 -16.80 1.10
CA LEU A 267 -15.46 -16.62 -0.27
C LEU A 267 -16.98 -16.82 -0.34
N TYR A 268 -17.55 -17.50 0.66
CA TYR A 268 -18.96 -17.80 0.75
C TYR A 268 -19.42 -17.81 2.22
N LYS A 269 -20.55 -17.17 2.51
CA LYS A 269 -21.26 -17.20 3.82
C LYS A 269 -22.71 -17.56 3.68
#